data_47018c8408cf1c0ecab374e1cc2072fd
#
_entry.id   47018c8408cf1c0ecab374e1cc2072fd
#
_cell.length_a   1.000
_cell.length_b   1.000
_cell.length_c   1.000
_cell.angle_alpha   90.00
_cell.angle_beta   90.00
_cell.angle_gamma   90.00
#
_symmetry.space_group_name_H-M   'P 1'
#
loop_
_entity.id
_entity.type
_entity.pdbx_description
1 polymer ?
#
loop_
_entity_poly.entity_id
_entity_poly.type
_entity_poly.pdbx_seq_one_letter_code
_entity_poly.pdbx_strand_id
1 'polypeptide(L)'
;MLKLTHQDIRHVAGGSTFDRGENYFTQGAVVEGIPEVIDSEYVILRSKVSVSGSMFLQEIGLEASGTFGIHIDGICSCSVGFNCEHVVAACLFYSDTANADPAEQLVVKLDWVNNLKRAGQPESVSADEEFIAYILDEGFRSNDLKVRYVACKFNNNGARTKGRKLGQHALLNRLSSATQADVQINRMLGAFDSIGGYADEYGISGELGQLCLSRMIGTGRCFWQETKNPPISFGAARALRVDWQAMTDDNLQLKLAVEPAAKVLNLFPPHYIDQEIWCIGSISGANFNNQEWQLLHEAPRLTLNEVDSFSEHLFIEMPESPLPLPGKVDPIKIVGQLPVPLLCIDTVQQHATTHHRISLKFKYQHVEIPVYPVIPILNLMGSGDVLSIHRNLETEYRFRQQLQRLGLKENTQSGVDCWLGFDSGQVQSVPDVRVDEIDRWRLFLKETVPLLKADGWLIEVSPDFSLTFV
;
A
#
# COMPACT_ATOMS: atom_id res chain seq x y z
N MET A 1 2.41 37.44 28.56
CA MET A 1 1.46 37.02 27.53
C MET A 1 0.62 38.23 27.14
N LEU A 2 0.47 38.49 25.84
CA LEU A 2 -0.26 39.64 25.32
C LEU A 2 -1.76 39.55 25.73
N LYS A 3 -2.31 40.59 26.35
CA LYS A 3 -3.72 40.59 26.80
C LYS A 3 -4.59 41.18 25.71
N LEU A 4 -5.23 40.29 24.94
CA LEU A 4 -6.21 40.68 23.93
C LEU A 4 -7.59 40.84 24.55
N THR A 5 -8.28 41.92 24.26
CA THR A 5 -9.65 42.18 24.76
C THR A 5 -10.69 42.03 23.65
N HIS A 6 -11.95 41.76 24.01
CA HIS A 6 -13.06 41.76 23.05
C HIS A 6 -13.21 43.11 22.33
N GLN A 7 -12.83 44.21 22.97
CA GLN A 7 -12.89 45.54 22.38
C GLN A 7 -11.85 45.71 21.27
N ASP A 8 -10.62 45.18 21.47
CA ASP A 8 -9.58 45.21 20.44
C ASP A 8 -10.02 44.40 19.20
N ILE A 9 -10.55 43.21 19.40
CA ILE A 9 -11.01 42.32 18.32
C ILE A 9 -12.16 42.99 17.55
N ARG A 10 -13.14 43.58 18.27
CA ARG A 10 -14.29 44.25 17.66
C ARG A 10 -13.90 45.51 16.90
N HIS A 11 -12.89 46.21 17.38
CA HIS A 11 -12.40 47.42 16.72
C HIS A 11 -11.76 47.09 15.35
N VAL A 12 -10.98 46.03 15.28
CA VAL A 12 -10.29 45.62 14.04
C VAL A 12 -11.24 44.93 13.05
N ALA A 13 -12.10 44.06 13.51
CA ALA A 13 -12.96 43.23 12.63
C ALA A 13 -14.25 43.98 12.19
N GLY A 14 -14.66 44.99 12.89
CA GLY A 14 -15.97 45.63 12.72
C GLY A 14 -17.13 44.82 13.29
N GLY A 15 -18.22 45.51 13.65
CA GLY A 15 -19.33 44.94 14.44
C GLY A 15 -19.95 43.66 13.85
N SER A 16 -20.30 43.67 12.57
CA SER A 16 -20.99 42.53 11.94
C SER A 16 -20.09 41.29 11.78
N THR A 17 -18.79 41.45 11.54
CA THR A 17 -17.82 40.35 11.47
C THR A 17 -17.54 39.80 12.87
N PHE A 18 -17.44 40.70 13.84
CA PHE A 18 -17.29 40.32 15.23
C PHE A 18 -18.47 39.45 15.73
N ASP A 19 -19.72 39.89 15.51
CA ASP A 19 -20.91 39.17 15.97
C ASP A 19 -21.01 37.75 15.34
N ARG A 20 -20.59 37.56 14.08
CA ARG A 20 -20.51 36.23 13.44
C ARG A 20 -19.40 35.39 14.04
N GLY A 21 -18.24 35.98 14.27
CA GLY A 21 -17.09 35.27 14.88
C GLY A 21 -17.38 34.87 16.33
N GLU A 22 -18.04 35.73 17.11
CA GLU A 22 -18.49 35.43 18.47
C GLU A 22 -19.47 34.25 18.48
N ASN A 23 -20.37 34.18 17.50
CA ASN A 23 -21.30 33.06 17.37
C ASN A 23 -20.55 31.75 17.08
N TYR A 24 -19.52 31.76 16.21
CA TYR A 24 -18.69 30.58 15.97
C TYR A 24 -17.86 30.16 17.19
N PHE A 25 -17.34 31.14 17.94
CA PHE A 25 -16.63 30.86 19.19
C PHE A 25 -17.57 30.23 20.24
N THR A 26 -18.75 30.78 20.46
CA THR A 26 -19.72 30.27 21.44
C THR A 26 -20.28 28.89 21.07
N GLN A 27 -20.32 28.57 19.79
CA GLN A 27 -20.69 27.23 19.30
C GLN A 27 -19.53 26.20 19.38
N GLY A 28 -18.35 26.58 19.88
CA GLY A 28 -17.18 25.70 19.99
C GLY A 28 -16.57 25.33 18.63
N ALA A 29 -16.71 26.20 17.62
CA ALA A 29 -16.20 25.96 16.29
C ALA A 29 -14.67 26.01 16.21
N VAL A 30 -13.98 26.60 17.18
CA VAL A 30 -12.51 26.64 17.25
C VAL A 30 -12.00 25.27 17.75
N VAL A 31 -11.36 24.51 16.86
CA VAL A 31 -10.85 23.16 17.14
C VAL A 31 -9.48 23.23 17.78
N GLU A 32 -8.66 24.18 17.36
CA GLU A 32 -7.26 24.31 17.76
C GLU A 32 -6.85 25.78 17.71
N GLY A 33 -6.12 26.24 18.73
CA GLY A 33 -5.50 27.56 18.76
C GLY A 33 -4.18 27.50 19.52
N ILE A 34 -3.05 27.56 18.78
CA ILE A 34 -1.70 27.44 19.32
C ILE A 34 -1.00 28.81 19.19
N PRO A 35 -0.75 29.50 20.33
CA PRO A 35 0.01 30.74 20.32
C PRO A 35 1.53 30.43 20.30
N GLU A 36 2.25 31.07 19.41
CA GLU A 36 3.69 31.15 19.38
C GLU A 36 4.12 32.52 19.84
N VAL A 37 4.67 32.60 21.03
CA VAL A 37 5.13 33.88 21.62
C VAL A 37 6.49 34.22 21.06
N ILE A 38 6.59 35.25 20.24
CA ILE A 38 7.84 35.71 19.66
C ILE A 38 8.60 36.59 20.67
N ASP A 39 7.87 37.55 21.30
CA ASP A 39 8.42 38.37 22.37
C ASP A 39 7.27 38.88 23.31
N SER A 40 7.54 39.90 24.13
CA SER A 40 6.55 40.45 25.03
C SER A 40 5.42 41.22 24.35
N GLU A 41 5.62 41.66 23.12
CA GLU A 41 4.75 42.58 22.36
C GLU A 41 4.17 41.93 21.09
N TYR A 42 4.67 40.75 20.68
CA TYR A 42 4.26 40.06 19.47
C TYR A 42 3.99 38.57 19.67
N VAL A 43 2.82 38.11 19.22
CA VAL A 43 2.38 36.72 19.26
C VAL A 43 1.84 36.32 17.89
N ILE A 44 2.23 35.13 17.39
CA ILE A 44 1.61 34.49 16.22
C ILE A 44 0.64 33.42 16.74
N LEU A 45 -0.65 33.54 16.42
CA LEU A 45 -1.65 32.53 16.74
C LEU A 45 -1.98 31.71 15.48
N ARG A 46 -1.68 30.41 15.51
CA ARG A 46 -2.15 29.46 14.49
C ARG A 46 -3.38 28.73 14.99
N SER A 47 -4.44 28.72 14.20
CA SER A 47 -5.72 28.16 14.63
C SER A 47 -6.42 27.38 13.52
N LYS A 48 -7.39 26.55 13.94
CA LYS A 48 -8.29 25.79 13.07
C LYS A 48 -9.73 26.04 13.53
N VAL A 49 -10.57 26.47 12.62
CA VAL A 49 -12.01 26.70 12.87
C VAL A 49 -12.82 25.79 11.95
N SER A 50 -13.75 25.01 12.52
CA SER A 50 -14.63 24.10 11.81
C SER A 50 -16.06 24.64 11.76
N VAL A 51 -16.55 24.95 10.55
CA VAL A 51 -17.91 25.45 10.34
C VAL A 51 -18.61 24.62 9.29
N SER A 52 -19.75 24.06 9.60
CA SER A 52 -20.57 23.25 8.68
C SER A 52 -19.79 22.11 7.97
N GLY A 53 -18.87 21.47 8.67
CA GLY A 53 -18.06 20.38 8.14
C GLY A 53 -16.85 20.82 7.31
N SER A 54 -16.64 22.11 7.09
CA SER A 54 -15.45 22.66 6.45
C SER A 54 -14.43 23.14 7.48
N MET A 55 -13.16 22.88 7.26
CA MET A 55 -12.05 23.32 8.12
C MET A 55 -11.36 24.52 7.51
N PHE A 56 -11.24 25.57 8.29
CA PHE A 56 -10.51 26.79 7.91
C PHE A 56 -9.28 26.96 8.78
N LEU A 57 -8.16 27.28 8.17
CA LEU A 57 -6.86 27.50 8.82
C LEU A 57 -6.60 29.00 8.93
N GLN A 58 -6.11 29.45 10.08
CA GLN A 58 -5.74 30.84 10.32
C GLN A 58 -4.30 30.95 10.80
N GLU A 59 -3.63 31.99 10.35
CA GLU A 59 -2.39 32.50 10.92
C GLU A 59 -2.59 33.99 11.25
N ILE A 60 -2.46 34.36 12.53
CA ILE A 60 -2.87 35.65 13.06
C ILE A 60 -1.70 36.27 13.82
N GLY A 61 -1.19 37.37 13.33
CA GLY A 61 -0.25 38.23 14.07
C GLY A 61 -0.97 39.13 15.05
N LEU A 62 -0.55 39.12 16.30
CA LEU A 62 -1.04 39.99 17.37
C LEU A 62 0.14 40.83 17.85
N GLU A 63 0.06 42.13 17.68
CA GLU A 63 1.12 43.09 18.04
C GLU A 63 0.61 44.20 18.97
N ALA A 64 1.34 44.44 20.06
CA ALA A 64 1.02 45.56 20.97
C ALA A 64 1.36 46.89 20.31
N SER A 65 0.35 47.73 20.12
CA SER A 65 0.51 49.09 19.53
C SER A 65 0.39 50.14 20.60
N GLY A 66 1.36 50.29 21.49
CA GLY A 66 1.59 51.28 22.50
C GLY A 66 0.36 52.05 23.02
N THR A 67 -0.14 53.05 22.30
CA THR A 67 -1.26 53.89 22.68
C THR A 67 -2.62 53.48 22.10
N PHE A 68 -2.69 52.54 21.17
CA PHE A 68 -3.90 52.23 20.38
C PHE A 68 -4.43 50.82 20.54
N GLY A 69 -3.99 50.07 21.54
CA GLY A 69 -4.46 48.67 21.76
C GLY A 69 -3.63 47.65 21.01
N ILE A 70 -4.25 46.58 20.54
CA ILE A 70 -3.57 45.49 19.84
C ILE A 70 -3.90 45.51 18.34
N HIS A 71 -2.87 45.49 17.52
CA HIS A 71 -3.02 45.31 16.10
C HIS A 71 -3.20 43.81 15.80
N ILE A 72 -4.16 43.48 14.91
CA ILE A 72 -4.51 42.11 14.54
C ILE A 72 -4.43 41.96 13.03
N ASP A 73 -3.51 41.13 12.58
CA ASP A 73 -3.34 40.76 11.18
C ASP A 73 -3.63 39.27 11.01
N GLY A 74 -4.85 38.92 10.61
CA GLY A 74 -5.25 37.52 10.49
C GLY A 74 -5.51 37.08 9.06
N ILE A 75 -4.73 36.13 8.58
CA ILE A 75 -4.93 35.42 7.30
C ILE A 75 -5.76 34.16 7.56
N CYS A 76 -6.74 33.90 6.69
CA CYS A 76 -7.62 32.73 6.77
C CYS A 76 -7.75 32.04 5.40
N SER A 77 -7.85 30.72 5.39
CA SER A 77 -8.07 29.94 4.16
C SER A 77 -9.50 30.02 3.58
N CYS A 78 -10.39 30.81 4.17
CA CYS A 78 -11.73 31.03 3.64
C CYS A 78 -11.76 32.03 2.47
N SER A 79 -12.89 32.16 1.80
CA SER A 79 -13.04 33.06 0.63
C SER A 79 -12.88 34.56 0.95
N VAL A 80 -13.02 34.98 2.20
CA VAL A 80 -12.79 36.37 2.66
C VAL A 80 -11.27 36.63 2.81
N GLY A 81 -10.52 35.66 3.29
CA GLY A 81 -9.06 35.61 3.31
C GLY A 81 -8.40 36.42 4.44
N PHE A 82 -8.95 37.53 4.88
CA PHE A 82 -8.31 38.43 5.84
C PHE A 82 -9.30 38.97 6.90
N ASN A 83 -8.87 38.96 8.15
CA ASN A 83 -9.63 39.45 9.32
C ASN A 83 -11.14 39.09 9.32
N CYS A 84 -11.46 37.88 8.86
CA CYS A 84 -12.83 37.39 8.73
C CYS A 84 -13.37 36.86 10.06
N GLU A 85 -14.61 36.41 10.07
CA GLU A 85 -15.30 35.84 11.25
C GLU A 85 -14.56 34.64 11.86
N HIS A 86 -13.82 33.85 11.08
CA HIS A 86 -13.00 32.74 11.59
C HIS A 86 -11.77 33.26 12.36
N VAL A 87 -11.17 34.33 11.90
CA VAL A 87 -10.08 35.04 12.63
C VAL A 87 -10.61 35.60 13.96
N VAL A 88 -11.79 36.21 13.96
CA VAL A 88 -12.42 36.70 15.17
C VAL A 88 -12.66 35.57 16.17
N ALA A 89 -13.23 34.44 15.73
CA ALA A 89 -13.47 33.29 16.60
C ALA A 89 -12.16 32.78 17.24
N ALA A 90 -11.09 32.69 16.48
CA ALA A 90 -9.76 32.29 16.97
C ALA A 90 -9.17 33.30 17.98
N CYS A 91 -9.31 34.61 17.72
CA CYS A 91 -8.88 35.66 18.65
C CYS A 91 -9.66 35.64 19.98
N LEU A 92 -10.97 35.40 19.94
CA LEU A 92 -11.81 35.22 21.13
C LEU A 92 -11.37 34.00 21.95
N PHE A 93 -11.10 32.87 21.27
CA PHE A 93 -10.58 31.67 21.91
C PHE A 93 -9.23 31.94 22.61
N TYR A 94 -8.33 32.65 21.94
CA TYR A 94 -7.03 33.03 22.54
C TYR A 94 -7.22 33.97 23.74
N SER A 95 -8.08 34.96 23.62
CA SER A 95 -8.39 35.91 24.71
C SER A 95 -8.92 35.21 25.95
N ASP A 96 -9.80 34.24 25.76
CA ASP A 96 -10.43 33.49 26.84
C ASP A 96 -9.37 32.54 27.52
N THR A 97 -8.58 31.83 26.71
CA THR A 97 -7.53 30.94 27.23
C THR A 97 -6.35 31.67 27.85
N ALA A 98 -5.98 32.87 27.36
CA ALA A 98 -4.87 33.65 27.89
C ALA A 98 -5.24 34.38 29.20
N ASN A 99 -6.54 34.66 29.42
CA ASN A 99 -7.06 35.33 30.62
C ASN A 99 -7.56 34.34 31.69
N ALA A 100 -7.63 33.01 31.38
CA ALA A 100 -8.08 32.00 32.33
C ALA A 100 -7.10 31.84 33.50
N ASP A 101 -7.64 31.66 34.71
CA ASP A 101 -6.85 31.36 35.92
C ASP A 101 -6.00 30.09 35.69
N PRO A 102 -4.71 30.04 36.11
CA PRO A 102 -3.89 28.83 36.06
C PRO A 102 -4.56 27.60 36.68
N ALA A 103 -5.44 27.76 37.66
CA ALA A 103 -6.23 26.67 38.24
C ALA A 103 -7.30 26.16 37.26
N GLU A 104 -7.97 27.01 36.49
CA GLU A 104 -8.96 26.63 35.47
C GLU A 104 -8.26 25.96 34.27
N GLN A 105 -7.10 26.46 33.87
CA GLN A 105 -6.28 25.80 32.81
C GLN A 105 -5.86 24.41 33.22
N LEU A 106 -5.56 24.16 34.50
CA LEU A 106 -5.22 22.82 34.99
C LEU A 106 -6.44 21.89 34.96
N VAL A 107 -7.65 22.38 35.29
CA VAL A 107 -8.88 21.60 35.21
C VAL A 107 -9.14 21.13 33.77
N VAL A 108 -9.02 22.03 32.78
CA VAL A 108 -9.17 21.65 31.35
C VAL A 108 -8.15 20.60 30.92
N LYS A 109 -6.89 20.71 31.36
CA LYS A 109 -5.84 19.70 31.07
C LYS A 109 -6.13 18.35 31.73
N LEU A 110 -6.68 18.38 32.96
CA LEU A 110 -7.07 17.15 33.68
C LEU A 110 -8.32 16.53 33.03
N ASP A 111 -9.27 17.33 32.55
CA ASP A 111 -10.39 16.82 31.77
C ASP A 111 -9.95 16.15 30.47
N TRP A 112 -8.92 16.66 29.79
CA TRP A 112 -8.36 16.00 28.63
C TRP A 112 -7.80 14.61 29.01
N VAL A 113 -7.09 14.49 30.13
CA VAL A 113 -6.59 13.20 30.64
C VAL A 113 -7.75 12.25 30.96
N ASN A 114 -8.82 12.77 31.58
CA ASN A 114 -10.00 11.98 31.87
C ASN A 114 -10.74 11.54 30.62
N ASN A 115 -10.80 12.38 29.59
CA ASN A 115 -11.40 12.06 28.31
C ASN A 115 -10.53 11.02 27.56
N LEU A 116 -9.20 11.15 27.61
CA LEU A 116 -8.30 10.17 27.04
C LEU A 116 -8.46 8.80 27.73
N LYS A 117 -8.60 8.79 29.05
CA LYS A 117 -8.86 7.57 29.82
C LYS A 117 -10.21 6.95 29.47
N ARG A 118 -11.27 7.78 29.28
CA ARG A 118 -12.60 7.31 28.83
C ARG A 118 -12.57 6.79 27.40
N ALA A 119 -11.85 7.44 26.51
CA ALA A 119 -11.71 7.00 25.12
C ALA A 119 -11.00 5.63 24.98
N GLY A 120 -10.14 5.28 25.95
CA GLY A 120 -9.49 3.96 26.02
C GLY A 120 -10.31 2.88 26.72
N GLN A 121 -11.47 3.21 27.30
CA GLN A 121 -12.35 2.23 27.93
C GLN A 121 -13.47 1.82 26.94
N PRO A 122 -13.75 0.51 26.82
CA PRO A 122 -14.92 0.08 26.07
C PRO A 122 -16.19 0.72 26.67
N GLU A 123 -17.04 1.26 25.80
CA GLU A 123 -18.32 1.84 26.22
C GLU A 123 -19.11 0.78 27.01
N SER A 124 -19.39 1.05 28.29
CA SER A 124 -20.15 0.15 29.15
C SER A 124 -21.62 0.19 28.75
N VAL A 125 -22.12 -0.92 28.26
CA VAL A 125 -23.56 -1.12 27.98
C VAL A 125 -24.26 -1.50 29.30
N SER A 126 -25.39 -0.85 29.58
CA SER A 126 -26.17 -1.22 30.76
C SER A 126 -26.72 -2.65 30.63
N ALA A 127 -26.82 -3.38 31.75
CA ALA A 127 -27.18 -4.81 31.73
C ALA A 127 -28.59 -5.08 31.18
N ASP A 128 -29.48 -4.06 31.21
CA ASP A 128 -30.88 -4.18 30.81
C ASP A 128 -31.14 -3.73 29.35
N GLU A 129 -30.16 -3.13 28.69
CA GLU A 129 -30.29 -2.61 27.33
C GLU A 129 -29.81 -3.59 26.25
N GLU A 130 -30.51 -3.53 25.10
CA GLU A 130 -30.09 -4.24 23.89
C GLU A 130 -28.86 -3.53 23.30
N PHE A 131 -27.80 -4.24 23.00
CA PHE A 131 -26.57 -3.70 22.40
C PHE A 131 -26.21 -4.39 21.09
N ILE A 132 -25.41 -3.71 20.26
CA ILE A 132 -24.92 -4.26 19.01
C ILE A 132 -23.66 -5.09 19.27
N ALA A 133 -23.67 -6.35 18.81
CA ALA A 133 -22.53 -7.22 18.79
C ALA A 133 -22.10 -7.52 17.35
N TYR A 134 -20.80 -7.51 17.10
CA TYR A 134 -20.17 -7.83 15.83
C TYR A 134 -19.69 -9.28 15.85
N ILE A 135 -20.14 -10.07 14.90
CA ILE A 135 -19.78 -11.48 14.79
C ILE A 135 -18.88 -11.63 13.58
N LEU A 136 -17.65 -12.05 13.82
CA LEU A 136 -16.67 -12.37 12.80
C LEU A 136 -16.70 -13.87 12.49
N ASP A 137 -16.53 -14.21 11.23
CA ASP A 137 -16.37 -15.58 10.75
C ASP A 137 -15.48 -15.57 9.50
N GLU A 138 -15.03 -16.74 9.06
CA GLU A 138 -14.33 -16.85 7.78
C GLU A 138 -15.27 -16.49 6.63
N GLY A 139 -14.76 -15.73 5.68
CA GLY A 139 -15.47 -15.37 4.47
C GLY A 139 -15.67 -16.57 3.54
N PHE A 140 -16.56 -16.42 2.58
CA PHE A 140 -16.77 -17.41 1.51
C PHE A 140 -15.78 -17.18 0.35
N ARG A 141 -15.25 -15.97 0.24
CA ARG A 141 -14.26 -15.60 -0.78
C ARG A 141 -12.87 -15.67 -0.16
N SER A 142 -11.89 -15.96 -0.99
CA SER A 142 -10.50 -15.72 -0.62
C SER A 142 -10.31 -14.22 -0.34
N ASN A 143 -9.56 -13.88 0.70
CA ASN A 143 -9.23 -12.51 1.13
C ASN A 143 -10.33 -11.70 1.83
N ASP A 144 -11.40 -12.28 2.30
CA ASP A 144 -12.37 -11.56 3.11
C ASP A 144 -12.59 -12.19 4.49
N LEU A 145 -13.00 -11.36 5.42
CA LEU A 145 -13.50 -11.77 6.73
C LEU A 145 -14.97 -11.43 6.77
N LYS A 146 -15.79 -12.42 7.03
CA LYS A 146 -17.24 -12.26 7.12
C LYS A 146 -17.61 -11.55 8.40
N VAL A 147 -18.41 -10.50 8.27
CA VAL A 147 -18.95 -9.73 9.38
C VAL A 147 -20.46 -9.72 9.32
N ARG A 148 -21.08 -10.01 10.44
CA ARG A 148 -22.51 -9.77 10.69
C ARG A 148 -22.69 -9.10 12.04
N TYR A 149 -23.72 -8.29 12.18
CA TYR A 149 -24.03 -7.68 13.45
C TYR A 149 -25.43 -8.11 13.92
N VAL A 150 -25.55 -8.23 15.22
CA VAL A 150 -26.76 -8.68 15.88
C VAL A 150 -27.08 -7.79 17.09
N ALA A 151 -28.37 -7.62 17.39
CA ALA A 151 -28.78 -7.01 18.64
C ALA A 151 -28.80 -8.09 19.73
N CYS A 152 -27.98 -7.91 20.75
CA CYS A 152 -27.85 -8.81 21.91
C CYS A 152 -28.30 -8.10 23.18
N LYS A 153 -28.67 -8.89 24.17
CA LYS A 153 -28.85 -8.44 25.56
C LYS A 153 -28.34 -9.49 26.52
N PHE A 154 -28.17 -9.13 27.76
CA PHE A 154 -27.89 -10.08 28.81
C PHE A 154 -29.19 -10.74 29.25
N ASN A 155 -29.15 -12.04 29.54
CA ASN A 155 -30.25 -12.74 30.18
C ASN A 155 -30.16 -12.59 31.71
N ASN A 156 -31.16 -13.08 32.43
CA ASN A 156 -31.24 -13.02 33.91
C ASN A 156 -30.04 -13.66 34.62
N ASN A 157 -29.26 -14.50 33.94
CA ASN A 157 -28.09 -15.18 34.47
C ASN A 157 -26.77 -14.45 34.08
N GLY A 158 -26.85 -13.22 33.50
CA GLY A 158 -25.70 -12.47 33.05
C GLY A 158 -25.01 -12.99 31.78
N ALA A 159 -25.57 -14.02 31.13
CA ALA A 159 -25.05 -14.54 29.86
C ALA A 159 -25.65 -13.78 28.67
N ARG A 160 -24.84 -13.60 27.62
CA ARG A 160 -25.28 -12.95 26.37
C ARG A 160 -26.25 -13.84 25.60
N THR A 161 -27.27 -13.24 25.05
CA THR A 161 -28.23 -13.95 24.15
C THR A 161 -27.54 -14.22 22.80
N LYS A 162 -28.07 -15.18 22.02
CA LYS A 162 -27.62 -15.45 20.65
C LYS A 162 -27.71 -14.25 19.74
N GLY A 163 -28.54 -13.28 20.09
CA GLY A 163 -28.78 -12.07 19.33
C GLY A 163 -29.77 -12.25 18.19
N ARG A 164 -30.43 -11.14 17.86
CA ARG A 164 -31.36 -11.01 16.74
C ARG A 164 -30.61 -10.34 15.57
N LYS A 165 -30.68 -10.92 14.37
CA LYS A 165 -30.10 -10.30 13.17
C LYS A 165 -30.66 -8.89 12.97
N LEU A 166 -29.78 -7.98 12.60
CA LEU A 166 -30.11 -6.58 12.29
C LEU A 166 -29.75 -6.32 10.82
N GLY A 167 -30.70 -5.77 10.07
CA GLY A 167 -30.42 -5.24 8.73
C GLY A 167 -29.79 -3.85 8.82
N GLN A 168 -29.05 -3.44 7.78
CA GLN A 168 -28.32 -2.17 7.71
C GLN A 168 -29.20 -0.94 8.05
N HIS A 169 -30.44 -0.92 7.59
CA HIS A 169 -31.38 0.18 7.86
C HIS A 169 -31.99 0.13 9.27
N ALA A 170 -32.02 -1.02 9.91
CA ALA A 170 -32.55 -1.16 11.25
C ALA A 170 -31.62 -0.58 12.32
N LEU A 171 -30.34 -0.54 12.07
CA LEU A 171 -29.31 -0.02 12.96
C LEU A 171 -29.45 1.47 13.18
N LEU A 172 -29.77 2.24 12.14
CA LEU A 172 -29.83 3.70 12.21
C LEU A 172 -31.15 4.21 12.79
N ASN A 173 -32.22 3.42 12.73
CA ASN A 173 -33.58 3.92 13.00
C ASN A 173 -34.29 3.26 14.20
N ARG A 174 -33.76 2.22 14.83
CA ARG A 174 -34.51 1.40 15.77
C ARG A 174 -33.83 1.01 17.09
N LEU A 175 -32.55 1.33 17.26
CA LEU A 175 -31.85 1.01 18.51
C LEU A 175 -31.47 2.32 19.20
N SER A 176 -32.18 2.64 20.27
CA SER A 176 -31.84 3.75 21.19
C SER A 176 -30.45 3.54 21.85
N SER A 177 -29.93 2.33 21.81
CA SER A 177 -28.64 1.92 22.39
C SER A 177 -27.49 1.89 21.38
N ALA A 178 -27.69 2.33 20.11
CA ALA A 178 -26.60 2.44 19.15
C ALA A 178 -25.66 3.59 19.54
N THR A 179 -24.40 3.25 19.77
CA THR A 179 -23.37 4.23 20.11
C THR A 179 -22.88 4.97 18.86
N GLN A 180 -22.12 6.05 19.04
CA GLN A 180 -21.51 6.76 17.93
C GLN A 180 -20.52 5.85 17.15
N ALA A 181 -19.83 4.95 17.85
CA ALA A 181 -18.95 3.95 17.24
C ALA A 181 -19.74 3.00 16.32
N ASP A 182 -20.93 2.54 16.75
CA ASP A 182 -21.77 1.67 15.94
C ASP A 182 -22.24 2.36 14.64
N VAL A 183 -22.57 3.65 14.71
CA VAL A 183 -22.95 4.45 13.53
C VAL A 183 -21.78 4.57 12.55
N GLN A 184 -20.57 4.80 13.05
CA GLN A 184 -19.37 4.89 12.20
C GLN A 184 -19.04 3.53 11.55
N ILE A 185 -19.07 2.45 12.32
CA ILE A 185 -18.82 1.09 11.81
C ILE A 185 -19.85 0.73 10.73
N ASN A 186 -21.13 1.04 10.97
CA ASN A 186 -22.17 0.76 9.98
C ASN A 186 -21.95 1.53 8.66
N ARG A 187 -21.49 2.79 8.72
CA ARG A 187 -21.13 3.56 7.52
C ARG A 187 -19.96 2.93 6.78
N MET A 188 -18.95 2.43 7.50
CA MET A 188 -17.80 1.74 6.90
C MET A 188 -18.23 0.43 6.27
N LEU A 189 -19.07 -0.37 6.93
CA LEU A 189 -19.60 -1.63 6.40
C LEU A 189 -20.43 -1.42 5.12
N GLY A 190 -21.09 -0.26 4.99
CA GLY A 190 -21.81 0.11 3.76
C GLY A 190 -20.93 0.29 2.51
N ALA A 191 -19.62 0.38 2.67
CA ALA A 191 -18.65 0.42 1.55
C ALA A 191 -18.25 -0.98 1.05
N PHE A 192 -18.64 -2.05 1.74
CA PHE A 192 -18.36 -3.42 1.35
C PHE A 192 -19.59 -4.08 0.72
N ASP A 193 -19.35 -4.99 -0.20
CA ASP A 193 -20.40 -5.78 -0.81
C ASP A 193 -21.09 -6.68 0.21
N SER A 194 -22.41 -6.79 0.12
CA SER A 194 -23.15 -7.78 0.88
C SER A 194 -22.94 -9.18 0.31
N ILE A 195 -22.63 -10.14 1.18
CA ILE A 195 -22.40 -11.52 0.78
C ILE A 195 -23.74 -12.23 0.57
N GLY A 196 -23.93 -12.84 -0.60
CA GLY A 196 -25.04 -13.76 -0.87
C GLY A 196 -26.41 -13.12 -1.06
N GLY A 197 -26.50 -11.82 -1.40
CA GLY A 197 -27.79 -11.16 -1.66
C GLY A 197 -28.62 -10.88 -0.39
N TYR A 198 -28.13 -11.22 0.78
CA TYR A 198 -28.73 -10.87 2.07
C TYR A 198 -28.00 -9.63 2.61
N ALA A 199 -28.73 -8.56 2.82
CA ALA A 199 -28.20 -7.26 3.28
C ALA A 199 -27.58 -7.25 4.69
N ASP A 200 -27.34 -8.41 5.29
CA ASP A 200 -27.02 -8.57 6.71
C ASP A 200 -25.61 -9.13 6.96
N GLU A 201 -24.83 -9.48 5.92
CA GLU A 201 -23.50 -10.06 6.04
C GLU A 201 -22.55 -9.37 5.06
N TYR A 202 -21.37 -8.96 5.54
CA TYR A 202 -20.38 -8.19 4.77
C TYR A 202 -19.05 -8.94 4.72
N GLY A 203 -18.39 -8.91 3.56
CA GLY A 203 -17.01 -9.36 3.43
C GLY A 203 -16.07 -8.18 3.57
N ILE A 204 -15.35 -8.07 4.67
CA ILE A 204 -14.37 -7.01 4.86
C ILE A 204 -12.99 -7.48 4.44
N SER A 205 -12.26 -6.63 3.68
CA SER A 205 -10.90 -6.89 3.20
C SER A 205 -10.17 -5.57 2.94
N GLY A 206 -8.87 -5.64 2.73
CA GLY A 206 -8.03 -4.49 2.47
C GLY A 206 -7.86 -3.54 3.67
N GLU A 207 -7.28 -2.39 3.45
CA GLU A 207 -6.99 -1.40 4.50
C GLU A 207 -8.26 -0.88 5.19
N LEU A 208 -9.32 -0.65 4.42
CA LEU A 208 -10.60 -0.23 4.98
C LEU A 208 -11.20 -1.34 5.85
N GLY A 209 -11.07 -2.62 5.45
CA GLY A 209 -11.48 -3.77 6.24
C GLY A 209 -10.72 -3.88 7.55
N GLN A 210 -9.42 -3.64 7.53
CA GLN A 210 -8.58 -3.60 8.74
C GLN A 210 -9.01 -2.48 9.70
N LEU A 211 -9.29 -1.29 9.15
CA LEU A 211 -9.78 -0.16 9.96
C LEU A 211 -11.15 -0.48 10.59
N CYS A 212 -12.06 -1.08 9.81
CA CYS A 212 -13.36 -1.51 10.28
C CYS A 212 -13.23 -2.56 11.40
N LEU A 213 -12.39 -3.58 11.20
CA LEU A 213 -12.06 -4.61 12.20
C LEU A 213 -11.54 -3.98 13.50
N SER A 214 -10.59 -3.04 13.38
CA SER A 214 -10.04 -2.31 14.52
C SER A 214 -11.12 -1.59 15.32
N ARG A 215 -12.05 -0.90 14.64
CA ARG A 215 -13.15 -0.22 15.30
C ARG A 215 -14.09 -1.20 16.00
N MET A 216 -14.44 -2.32 15.36
CA MET A 216 -15.32 -3.34 15.96
C MET A 216 -14.70 -3.95 17.22
N ILE A 217 -13.42 -4.32 17.19
CA ILE A 217 -12.71 -4.85 18.36
C ILE A 217 -12.65 -3.80 19.47
N GLY A 218 -12.37 -2.55 19.12
CA GLY A 218 -12.33 -1.42 20.07
C GLY A 218 -13.62 -1.19 20.85
N THR A 219 -14.78 -1.66 20.34
CA THR A 219 -16.05 -1.59 21.09
C THR A 219 -16.11 -2.60 22.26
N GLY A 220 -15.24 -3.60 22.32
CA GLY A 220 -15.32 -4.73 23.27
C GLY A 220 -16.52 -5.65 23.02
N ARG A 221 -17.23 -5.48 21.89
CA ARG A 221 -18.45 -6.24 21.54
C ARG A 221 -18.29 -7.01 20.22
N CYS A 222 -17.04 -7.38 19.89
CA CYS A 222 -16.67 -8.17 18.73
C CYS A 222 -16.38 -9.62 19.15
N PHE A 223 -16.97 -10.60 18.45
CA PHE A 223 -16.93 -12.02 18.82
C PHE A 223 -16.60 -12.87 17.60
N TRP A 224 -15.90 -13.98 17.83
CA TRP A 224 -15.65 -14.97 16.78
C TRP A 224 -16.77 -16.00 16.75
N GLN A 225 -17.43 -16.12 15.60
CA GLN A 225 -18.52 -17.06 15.29
C GLN A 225 -19.78 -16.90 16.12
N GLU A 226 -19.69 -16.82 17.45
CA GLU A 226 -20.83 -16.76 18.35
C GLU A 226 -20.65 -15.75 19.49
N THR A 227 -21.75 -15.13 19.90
CA THR A 227 -21.79 -14.19 21.05
C THR A 227 -21.48 -14.83 22.39
N LYS A 228 -21.54 -16.16 22.49
CA LYS A 228 -21.19 -16.90 23.71
C LYS A 228 -19.70 -16.90 23.98
N ASN A 229 -18.89 -16.82 22.92
CA ASN A 229 -17.44 -16.78 23.05
C ASN A 229 -16.99 -15.48 23.75
N PRO A 230 -15.82 -15.45 24.36
CA PRO A 230 -15.23 -14.21 24.87
C PRO A 230 -15.12 -13.15 23.76
N PRO A 231 -15.20 -11.87 24.11
CA PRO A 231 -14.93 -10.81 23.13
C PRO A 231 -13.49 -10.90 22.64
N ILE A 232 -13.32 -10.64 21.33
CA ILE A 232 -12.01 -10.60 20.71
C ILE A 232 -11.26 -9.36 21.17
N SER A 233 -9.98 -9.53 21.48
CA SER A 233 -9.02 -8.46 21.78
C SER A 233 -7.97 -8.34 20.68
N PHE A 234 -7.16 -7.27 20.71
CA PHE A 234 -5.99 -7.16 19.86
C PHE A 234 -4.85 -8.03 20.39
N GLY A 235 -4.28 -8.85 19.50
CA GLY A 235 -3.08 -9.63 19.75
C GLY A 235 -1.82 -8.91 19.26
N ALA A 236 -0.67 -9.29 19.82
CA ALA A 236 0.63 -8.85 19.33
C ALA A 236 0.89 -9.38 17.90
N ALA A 237 1.72 -8.68 17.14
CA ALA A 237 2.15 -9.17 15.84
C ALA A 237 2.91 -10.49 15.97
N ARG A 238 2.62 -11.49 15.12
CA ARG A 238 3.31 -12.78 15.07
C ARG A 238 4.04 -12.96 13.76
N ALA A 239 5.20 -13.61 13.80
CA ALA A 239 5.98 -13.87 12.61
C ALA A 239 5.32 -14.94 11.72
N LEU A 240 5.29 -14.69 10.40
CA LEU A 240 4.85 -15.67 9.41
C LEU A 240 5.88 -16.79 9.29
N ARG A 241 5.39 -18.01 9.25
CA ARG A 241 6.12 -19.20 8.79
C ARG A 241 5.41 -19.79 7.59
N VAL A 242 6.18 -20.03 6.55
CA VAL A 242 5.71 -20.69 5.33
C VAL A 242 6.52 -21.98 5.16
N ASP A 243 5.86 -23.11 5.05
CA ASP A 243 6.54 -24.40 4.92
C ASP A 243 5.70 -25.41 4.13
N TRP A 244 6.36 -26.34 3.45
CA TRP A 244 5.71 -27.47 2.79
C TRP A 244 5.56 -28.63 3.77
N GLN A 245 4.35 -29.05 4.02
CA GLN A 245 4.03 -30.14 4.95
C GLN A 245 3.48 -31.35 4.23
N ALA A 246 3.99 -32.52 4.59
CA ALA A 246 3.44 -33.79 4.12
C ALA A 246 2.02 -34.01 4.71
N MET A 247 1.12 -34.40 3.84
CA MET A 247 -0.25 -34.76 4.17
C MET A 247 -0.38 -36.29 4.32
N THR A 248 -1.51 -36.74 4.85
CA THR A 248 -1.79 -38.18 5.08
C THR A 248 -1.92 -38.99 3.80
N ASP A 249 -2.01 -38.36 2.65
CA ASP A 249 -2.21 -38.94 1.32
C ASP A 249 -0.94 -38.87 0.44
N ASP A 250 0.26 -38.79 1.05
CA ASP A 250 1.56 -38.67 0.39
C ASP A 250 1.70 -37.43 -0.51
N ASN A 251 0.87 -36.42 -0.33
CA ASN A 251 0.98 -35.14 -1.00
C ASN A 251 1.65 -34.11 -0.08
N LEU A 252 2.33 -33.10 -0.68
CA LEU A 252 2.79 -31.91 0.04
C LEU A 252 1.81 -30.78 -0.18
N GLN A 253 1.58 -30.00 0.88
CA GLN A 253 0.80 -28.76 0.81
C GLN A 253 1.56 -27.62 1.47
N LEU A 254 1.54 -26.45 0.83
CA LEU A 254 2.08 -25.22 1.42
C LEU A 254 1.21 -24.84 2.60
N LYS A 255 1.83 -24.62 3.76
CA LYS A 255 1.14 -24.23 4.99
C LYS A 255 1.65 -22.90 5.50
N LEU A 256 0.70 -22.01 5.72
CA LEU A 256 0.95 -20.73 6.37
C LEU A 256 0.68 -20.92 7.87
N ALA A 257 1.64 -20.56 8.70
CA ALA A 257 1.56 -20.65 10.14
C ALA A 257 2.15 -19.41 10.80
N VAL A 258 1.83 -19.20 12.06
CA VAL A 258 2.41 -18.13 12.88
C VAL A 258 2.96 -18.69 14.19
N GLU A 259 3.87 -17.96 14.82
CA GLU A 259 4.45 -18.35 16.10
C GLU A 259 4.28 -17.23 17.15
N PRO A 260 3.68 -17.52 18.31
CA PRO A 260 3.05 -18.79 18.71
C PRO A 260 1.93 -19.24 17.78
N ALA A 261 1.63 -20.55 17.77
CA ALA A 261 0.67 -21.16 16.85
C ALA A 261 -0.72 -20.52 16.98
N ALA A 262 -1.30 -20.16 15.86
CA ALA A 262 -2.67 -19.66 15.75
C ALA A 262 -3.16 -19.84 14.30
N LYS A 263 -4.45 -19.68 14.09
CA LYS A 263 -5.03 -19.84 12.76
C LYS A 263 -4.75 -18.61 11.91
N VAL A 264 -4.05 -18.78 10.81
CA VAL A 264 -3.87 -17.74 9.79
C VAL A 264 -5.19 -17.53 9.06
N LEU A 265 -5.60 -16.27 8.92
CA LEU A 265 -6.81 -15.87 8.21
C LEU A 265 -6.47 -15.52 6.76
N ASN A 266 -7.34 -15.92 5.85
CA ASN A 266 -7.27 -15.45 4.47
C ASN A 266 -7.83 -14.01 4.38
N LEU A 267 -7.15 -13.08 5.02
CA LEU A 267 -7.48 -11.66 5.10
C LEU A 267 -6.24 -10.84 4.73
N PHE A 268 -6.43 -9.80 3.94
CA PHE A 268 -5.36 -8.86 3.62
C PHE A 268 -5.70 -7.46 4.18
N PRO A 269 -4.79 -6.77 4.87
CA PRO A 269 -3.44 -7.23 5.28
C PRO A 269 -3.47 -8.50 6.16
N PRO A 270 -2.37 -9.30 6.15
CA PRO A 270 -2.35 -10.61 6.82
C PRO A 270 -2.61 -10.55 8.32
N HIS A 271 -3.53 -11.38 8.78
CA HIS A 271 -3.92 -11.49 10.18
C HIS A 271 -4.05 -12.96 10.62
N TYR A 272 -3.98 -13.17 11.93
CA TYR A 272 -4.27 -14.45 12.55
C TYR A 272 -5.38 -14.31 13.59
N ILE A 273 -6.08 -15.41 13.88
CA ILE A 273 -7.00 -15.54 15.02
C ILE A 273 -6.48 -16.63 15.98
N ASP A 274 -6.33 -16.26 17.23
CA ASP A 274 -6.02 -17.17 18.30
C ASP A 274 -7.28 -17.39 19.16
N GLN A 275 -7.86 -18.58 19.03
CA GLN A 275 -9.11 -18.94 19.72
C GLN A 275 -8.88 -19.44 21.15
N GLU A 276 -7.64 -19.68 21.58
CA GLU A 276 -7.33 -20.04 22.96
C GLU A 276 -7.39 -18.82 23.87
N ILE A 277 -6.87 -17.68 23.38
CA ILE A 277 -6.84 -16.43 24.12
C ILE A 277 -7.77 -15.35 23.56
N TRP A 278 -8.55 -15.69 22.55
CA TRP A 278 -9.56 -14.84 21.88
C TRP A 278 -8.98 -13.49 21.42
N CYS A 279 -7.93 -13.55 20.60
CA CYS A 279 -7.35 -12.35 20.02
C CYS A 279 -7.13 -12.48 18.51
N ILE A 280 -7.22 -11.34 17.82
CA ILE A 280 -6.80 -11.17 16.43
C ILE A 280 -5.57 -10.27 16.41
N GLY A 281 -4.53 -10.68 15.68
CA GLY A 281 -3.31 -9.88 15.52
C GLY A 281 -2.81 -9.86 14.09
N SER A 282 -1.97 -8.89 13.77
CA SER A 282 -1.30 -8.80 12.48
C SER A 282 -0.21 -9.86 12.34
N ILE A 283 0.11 -10.22 11.10
CA ILE A 283 1.22 -11.11 10.77
C ILE A 283 2.38 -10.25 10.27
N SER A 284 3.54 -10.37 10.92
CA SER A 284 4.78 -9.70 10.53
C SER A 284 5.64 -10.60 9.63
N GLY A 285 6.50 -9.99 8.80
CA GLY A 285 7.35 -10.71 7.85
C GLY A 285 6.63 -11.21 6.60
N ALA A 286 5.36 -10.90 6.44
CA ALA A 286 4.58 -11.17 5.24
C ALA A 286 4.77 -10.04 4.23
N ASN A 287 5.89 -10.04 3.51
CA ASN A 287 6.19 -9.05 2.47
C ASN A 287 5.53 -9.42 1.13
N PHE A 288 4.26 -9.79 1.19
CA PHE A 288 3.45 -10.15 0.03
C PHE A 288 2.42 -9.06 -0.23
N ASN A 289 2.09 -8.82 -1.50
CA ASN A 289 0.93 -8.01 -1.86
C ASN A 289 -0.37 -8.83 -1.72
N ASN A 290 -1.53 -8.17 -1.92
CA ASN A 290 -2.82 -8.82 -1.78
C ASN A 290 -3.00 -10.03 -2.72
N GLN A 291 -2.56 -9.92 -3.96
CA GLN A 291 -2.68 -11.01 -4.94
C GLN A 291 -1.76 -12.19 -4.60
N GLU A 292 -0.52 -11.91 -4.21
CA GLU A 292 0.43 -12.94 -3.75
C GLU A 292 -0.11 -13.67 -2.51
N TRP A 293 -0.64 -12.92 -1.53
CA TRP A 293 -1.23 -13.51 -0.33
C TRP A 293 -2.37 -14.47 -0.65
N GLN A 294 -3.23 -14.10 -1.60
CA GLN A 294 -4.30 -14.97 -2.07
C GLN A 294 -3.75 -16.24 -2.72
N LEU A 295 -2.78 -16.11 -3.62
CA LEU A 295 -2.15 -17.25 -4.31
C LEU A 295 -1.48 -18.22 -3.33
N LEU A 296 -0.89 -17.72 -2.22
CA LEU A 296 -0.33 -18.58 -1.18
C LEU A 296 -1.39 -19.46 -0.50
N HIS A 297 -2.58 -18.95 -0.27
CA HIS A 297 -3.70 -19.72 0.27
C HIS A 297 -4.28 -20.73 -0.72
N GLU A 298 -4.13 -20.47 -2.02
CA GLU A 298 -4.58 -21.31 -3.12
C GLU A 298 -3.47 -22.24 -3.65
N ALA A 299 -2.32 -22.32 -2.96
CA ALA A 299 -1.18 -23.11 -3.39
C ALA A 299 -1.59 -24.56 -3.71
N PRO A 300 -1.15 -25.12 -4.85
CA PRO A 300 -1.51 -26.46 -5.27
C PRO A 300 -0.94 -27.51 -4.32
N ARG A 301 -1.62 -28.65 -4.24
CA ARG A 301 -1.03 -29.84 -3.61
C ARG A 301 -0.08 -30.50 -4.60
N LEU A 302 1.05 -30.91 -4.11
CA LEU A 302 2.10 -31.57 -4.93
C LEU A 302 2.16 -33.03 -4.57
N THR A 303 2.10 -33.91 -5.57
CA THR A 303 2.47 -35.31 -5.39
C THR A 303 3.99 -35.46 -5.28
N LEU A 304 4.47 -36.54 -4.67
CA LEU A 304 5.91 -36.76 -4.52
C LEU A 304 6.68 -36.75 -5.86
N ASN A 305 6.03 -37.16 -6.95
CA ASN A 305 6.64 -37.15 -8.29
C ASN A 305 6.78 -35.75 -8.90
N GLU A 306 6.02 -34.77 -8.41
CA GLU A 306 6.03 -33.40 -8.91
C GLU A 306 7.01 -32.50 -8.13
N VAL A 307 7.43 -32.94 -6.94
CA VAL A 307 8.22 -32.12 -6.00
C VAL A 307 9.51 -31.59 -6.64
N ASP A 308 10.27 -32.46 -7.30
CA ASP A 308 11.57 -32.07 -7.89
C ASP A 308 11.35 -31.06 -9.03
N SER A 309 10.49 -31.39 -9.99
CA SER A 309 10.21 -30.54 -11.14
C SER A 309 9.60 -29.19 -10.73
N PHE A 310 8.71 -29.19 -9.73
CA PHE A 310 8.12 -27.96 -9.20
C PHE A 310 9.17 -27.10 -8.49
N SER A 311 10.06 -27.73 -7.70
CA SER A 311 11.14 -27.03 -7.00
C SER A 311 12.13 -26.38 -7.96
N GLU A 312 12.50 -27.10 -9.02
CA GLU A 312 13.36 -26.59 -10.09
C GLU A 312 12.74 -25.38 -10.79
N HIS A 313 11.46 -25.48 -11.13
CA HIS A 313 10.73 -24.38 -11.77
C HIS A 313 10.61 -23.16 -10.85
N LEU A 314 10.26 -23.35 -9.59
CA LEU A 314 10.17 -22.26 -8.59
C LEU A 314 11.55 -21.60 -8.38
N PHE A 315 12.62 -22.37 -8.32
CA PHE A 315 13.99 -21.85 -8.18
C PHE A 315 14.43 -21.03 -9.38
N ILE A 316 14.00 -21.40 -10.59
CA ILE A 316 14.35 -20.70 -11.83
C ILE A 316 13.55 -19.41 -11.96
N GLU A 317 12.23 -19.49 -11.82
CA GLU A 317 11.32 -18.35 -12.06
C GLU A 317 11.33 -17.31 -10.93
N MET A 318 11.56 -17.75 -9.70
CA MET A 318 11.48 -16.91 -8.51
C MET A 318 12.71 -17.07 -7.60
N PRO A 319 13.93 -16.80 -8.07
CA PRO A 319 15.17 -17.09 -7.34
C PRO A 319 15.33 -16.31 -6.03
N GLU A 320 14.67 -15.15 -5.90
CA GLU A 320 14.68 -14.30 -4.69
C GLU A 320 13.40 -14.46 -3.85
N SER A 321 12.55 -15.42 -4.19
CA SER A 321 11.31 -15.64 -3.45
C SER A 321 11.61 -16.06 -2.00
N PRO A 322 10.89 -15.49 -1.03
CA PRO A 322 10.96 -15.94 0.36
C PRO A 322 10.27 -17.30 0.59
N LEU A 323 9.71 -17.90 -0.46
CA LEU A 323 9.02 -19.19 -0.36
C LEU A 323 10.04 -20.33 -0.26
N PRO A 324 9.86 -21.27 0.68
CA PRO A 324 10.70 -22.46 0.74
C PRO A 324 10.44 -23.37 -0.46
N LEU A 325 11.48 -23.99 -0.97
CA LEU A 325 11.34 -25.03 -1.98
C LEU A 325 10.76 -26.30 -1.36
N PRO A 326 9.82 -26.99 -2.01
CA PRO A 326 9.28 -28.25 -1.50
C PRO A 326 10.30 -29.42 -1.55
N GLY A 327 11.24 -29.37 -2.48
CA GLY A 327 12.34 -30.31 -2.65
C GLY A 327 13.69 -29.61 -2.71
N LYS A 328 14.75 -30.42 -2.82
CA LYS A 328 16.12 -29.92 -2.91
C LYS A 328 16.48 -29.67 -4.37
N VAL A 329 17.02 -28.50 -4.67
CA VAL A 329 17.58 -28.16 -5.98
C VAL A 329 19.09 -27.96 -5.82
N ASP A 330 19.89 -28.73 -6.57
CA ASP A 330 21.35 -28.62 -6.59
C ASP A 330 21.81 -28.12 -7.98
N PRO A 331 21.83 -26.82 -8.26
CA PRO A 331 22.15 -26.29 -9.57
C PRO A 331 23.62 -26.44 -9.92
N ILE A 332 23.91 -26.76 -11.18
CA ILE A 332 25.27 -26.71 -11.73
C ILE A 332 25.66 -25.24 -11.87
N LYS A 333 26.69 -24.82 -11.15
CA LYS A 333 27.14 -23.43 -11.10
C LYS A 333 28.17 -23.14 -12.18
N ILE A 334 27.91 -22.13 -13.00
CA ILE A 334 28.87 -21.59 -13.98
C ILE A 334 29.39 -20.26 -13.39
N VAL A 335 30.59 -20.28 -12.84
CA VAL A 335 31.20 -19.16 -12.11
C VAL A 335 32.54 -18.78 -12.73
N GLY A 336 32.87 -17.48 -12.71
CA GLY A 336 34.18 -16.97 -13.14
C GLY A 336 34.44 -17.02 -14.66
N GLN A 337 33.41 -17.30 -15.46
CA GLN A 337 33.51 -17.31 -16.91
C GLN A 337 33.26 -15.90 -17.48
N LEU A 338 34.00 -15.58 -18.55
CA LEU A 338 33.72 -14.38 -19.34
C LEU A 338 32.66 -14.70 -20.39
N PRO A 339 31.70 -13.80 -20.59
CA PRO A 339 30.70 -13.96 -21.64
C PRO A 339 31.35 -13.81 -23.03
N VAL A 340 30.91 -14.63 -23.97
CA VAL A 340 31.17 -14.41 -25.38
C VAL A 340 29.93 -13.79 -26.01
N PRO A 341 30.01 -12.60 -26.61
CA PRO A 341 28.87 -11.94 -27.21
C PRO A 341 28.44 -12.66 -28.49
N LEU A 342 27.15 -12.89 -28.63
CA LEU A 342 26.52 -13.55 -29.77
C LEU A 342 25.50 -12.65 -30.42
N LEU A 343 25.69 -12.30 -31.68
CA LEU A 343 24.68 -11.63 -32.50
C LEU A 343 23.97 -12.64 -33.37
N CYS A 344 22.65 -12.71 -33.25
CA CYS A 344 21.81 -13.51 -34.14
C CYS A 344 21.13 -12.56 -35.13
N ILE A 345 21.24 -12.85 -36.39
CA ILE A 345 20.62 -12.11 -37.50
C ILE A 345 19.57 -13.00 -38.13
N ASP A 346 18.33 -12.54 -38.11
CA ASP A 346 17.20 -13.31 -38.61
C ASP A 346 16.18 -12.44 -39.38
N THR A 347 15.21 -13.10 -39.96
CA THR A 347 14.08 -12.46 -40.65
C THR A 347 12.78 -12.94 -40.04
N VAL A 348 11.93 -12.02 -39.65
CA VAL A 348 10.63 -12.32 -39.07
C VAL A 348 9.53 -11.77 -39.97
N GLN A 349 8.53 -12.57 -40.20
CA GLN A 349 7.28 -12.14 -40.84
C GLN A 349 6.28 -11.66 -39.80
N GLN A 350 5.90 -10.40 -39.86
CA GLN A 350 4.90 -9.82 -38.98
C GLN A 350 3.83 -9.11 -39.83
N HIS A 351 2.57 -9.54 -39.75
CA HIS A 351 1.42 -8.93 -40.45
C HIS A 351 1.65 -8.73 -41.96
N ALA A 352 2.15 -9.75 -42.67
CA ALA A 352 2.45 -9.72 -44.11
C ALA A 352 3.64 -8.81 -44.54
N THR A 353 4.37 -8.26 -43.58
CA THR A 353 5.63 -7.55 -43.83
C THR A 353 6.81 -8.33 -43.30
N THR A 354 7.90 -8.31 -44.09
CA THR A 354 9.16 -8.98 -43.72
C THR A 354 10.07 -7.98 -43.03
N HIS A 355 10.50 -8.30 -41.80
CA HIS A 355 11.42 -7.48 -41.03
C HIS A 355 12.70 -8.25 -40.74
N HIS A 356 13.84 -7.62 -41.00
CA HIS A 356 15.13 -8.13 -40.58
C HIS A 356 15.45 -7.61 -39.18
N ARG A 357 15.99 -8.48 -38.34
CA ARG A 357 16.34 -8.10 -36.97
C ARG A 357 17.71 -8.59 -36.57
N ILE A 358 18.30 -7.89 -35.61
CA ILE A 358 19.52 -8.27 -34.92
C ILE A 358 19.13 -8.49 -33.47
N SER A 359 19.50 -9.63 -32.90
CA SER A 359 19.35 -9.87 -31.46
C SER A 359 20.69 -10.14 -30.81
N LEU A 360 20.85 -9.67 -29.57
CA LEU A 360 22.04 -9.88 -28.76
C LEU A 360 21.76 -10.93 -27.69
N LYS A 361 22.68 -11.89 -27.59
CA LYS A 361 22.74 -12.87 -26.51
C LYS A 361 24.17 -12.93 -25.96
N PHE A 362 24.35 -13.58 -24.83
CA PHE A 362 25.67 -13.91 -24.31
C PHE A 362 25.82 -15.41 -24.16
N LYS A 363 27.01 -15.93 -24.46
CA LYS A 363 27.30 -17.32 -24.31
C LYS A 363 28.30 -17.52 -23.16
N TYR A 364 27.90 -18.30 -22.18
CA TYR A 364 28.73 -18.75 -21.08
C TYR A 364 29.02 -20.25 -21.26
N GLN A 365 30.27 -20.60 -21.58
CA GLN A 365 30.63 -21.94 -22.02
C GLN A 365 29.78 -22.38 -23.24
N HIS A 366 28.89 -23.34 -23.05
CA HIS A 366 28.00 -23.87 -24.11
C HIS A 366 26.55 -23.33 -23.99
N VAL A 367 26.27 -22.51 -22.95
CA VAL A 367 24.92 -22.03 -22.67
C VAL A 367 24.74 -20.62 -23.20
N GLU A 368 23.69 -20.42 -23.99
CA GLU A 368 23.26 -19.11 -24.46
C GLU A 368 22.23 -18.52 -23.51
N ILE A 369 22.42 -17.27 -23.15
CA ILE A 369 21.51 -16.54 -22.29
C ILE A 369 21.07 -15.23 -22.93
N PRO A 370 19.86 -14.76 -22.65
CA PRO A 370 19.39 -13.44 -23.08
C PRO A 370 20.11 -12.33 -22.33
N VAL A 371 20.08 -11.11 -22.88
CA VAL A 371 20.58 -9.91 -22.20
C VAL A 371 19.73 -9.59 -20.96
N TYR A 372 18.44 -9.75 -21.07
CA TYR A 372 17.49 -9.45 -20.00
C TYR A 372 16.91 -10.72 -19.38
N PRO A 373 16.61 -10.68 -18.07
CA PRO A 373 16.84 -9.60 -17.11
C PRO A 373 18.34 -9.40 -16.82
N VAL A 374 18.76 -8.16 -16.53
CA VAL A 374 20.14 -7.84 -16.15
C VAL A 374 20.33 -8.10 -14.67
N ILE A 375 20.50 -9.38 -14.31
CA ILE A 375 20.68 -9.84 -12.93
C ILE A 375 22.02 -10.57 -12.80
N PRO A 376 22.68 -10.52 -11.63
CA PRO A 376 24.00 -11.12 -11.44
C PRO A 376 24.01 -12.66 -11.48
N ILE A 377 22.92 -13.29 -11.13
CA ILE A 377 22.74 -14.75 -11.16
C ILE A 377 21.49 -15.05 -11.96
N LEU A 378 21.64 -15.80 -13.03
CA LEU A 378 20.55 -16.28 -13.88
C LEU A 378 20.42 -17.78 -13.74
N ASN A 379 19.26 -18.24 -13.29
CA ASN A 379 18.94 -19.66 -13.25
C ASN A 379 18.12 -20.05 -14.48
N LEU A 380 18.39 -21.20 -15.03
CA LEU A 380 17.65 -21.73 -16.19
C LEU A 380 17.72 -23.25 -16.26
N MET A 381 16.81 -23.86 -17.00
CA MET A 381 16.85 -25.29 -17.30
C MET A 381 17.85 -25.56 -18.42
N GLY A 382 18.82 -26.41 -18.15
CA GLY A 382 19.74 -27.00 -19.16
C GLY A 382 19.20 -28.28 -19.79
N SER A 383 20.08 -29.14 -20.25
CA SER A 383 19.71 -30.44 -20.87
C SER A 383 19.35 -31.52 -19.84
N GLY A 384 18.57 -31.18 -18.83
CA GLY A 384 18.14 -32.10 -17.76
C GLY A 384 18.60 -31.69 -16.37
N ASP A 385 19.39 -30.64 -16.26
CA ASP A 385 19.89 -30.11 -14.99
C ASP A 385 19.54 -28.61 -14.88
N VAL A 386 19.37 -28.13 -13.65
CA VAL A 386 19.26 -26.69 -13.38
C VAL A 386 20.65 -26.06 -13.42
N LEU A 387 20.80 -25.01 -14.19
CA LEU A 387 22.03 -24.24 -14.31
C LEU A 387 21.89 -22.91 -13.56
N SER A 388 22.92 -22.52 -12.83
CA SER A 388 23.03 -21.22 -12.16
C SER A 388 24.24 -20.47 -12.71
N ILE A 389 23.99 -19.48 -13.55
CA ILE A 389 25.03 -18.74 -14.25
C ILE A 389 25.33 -17.44 -13.50
N HIS A 390 26.55 -17.33 -12.99
CA HIS A 390 27.06 -16.10 -12.41
C HIS A 390 27.58 -15.20 -13.53
N ARG A 391 26.78 -14.22 -13.90
CA ARG A 391 27.05 -13.33 -15.04
C ARG A 391 28.15 -12.31 -14.70
N ASN A 392 28.98 -12.00 -15.69
CA ASN A 392 29.92 -10.89 -15.64
C ASN A 392 29.27 -9.65 -16.29
N LEU A 393 28.43 -8.98 -15.52
CA LEU A 393 27.64 -7.83 -16.01
C LEU A 393 28.52 -6.67 -16.50
N GLU A 394 29.72 -6.49 -15.95
CA GLU A 394 30.65 -5.47 -16.41
C GLU A 394 31.14 -5.73 -17.83
N THR A 395 31.53 -6.97 -18.11
CA THR A 395 31.97 -7.36 -19.46
C THR A 395 30.80 -7.33 -20.45
N GLU A 396 29.63 -7.80 -20.06
CA GLU A 396 28.41 -7.71 -20.89
C GLU A 396 28.07 -6.24 -21.23
N TYR A 397 28.16 -5.35 -20.24
CA TYR A 397 27.93 -3.92 -20.44
C TYR A 397 28.93 -3.29 -21.41
N ARG A 398 30.21 -3.68 -21.36
CA ARG A 398 31.22 -3.23 -22.32
C ARG A 398 30.87 -3.63 -23.75
N PHE A 399 30.40 -4.86 -23.97
CA PHE A 399 29.96 -5.32 -25.28
C PHE A 399 28.74 -4.53 -25.78
N ARG A 400 27.77 -4.26 -24.91
CA ARG A 400 26.61 -3.44 -25.24
C ARG A 400 27.02 -2.01 -25.62
N GLN A 401 27.95 -1.40 -24.88
CA GLN A 401 28.50 -0.12 -25.25
C GLN A 401 29.25 -0.11 -26.58
N GLN A 402 29.95 -1.20 -26.92
CA GLN A 402 30.62 -1.33 -28.20
C GLN A 402 29.60 -1.28 -29.35
N LEU A 403 28.47 -1.98 -29.23
CA LEU A 403 27.40 -1.93 -30.23
C LEU A 403 26.80 -0.51 -30.38
N GLN A 404 26.61 0.20 -29.28
CA GLN A 404 26.11 1.58 -29.31
C GLN A 404 27.07 2.51 -30.07
N ARG A 405 28.39 2.35 -29.87
CA ARG A 405 29.40 3.13 -30.61
C ARG A 405 29.41 2.80 -32.11
N LEU A 406 29.00 1.61 -32.49
CA LEU A 406 28.83 1.19 -33.88
C LEU A 406 27.47 1.59 -34.48
N GLY A 407 26.68 2.40 -33.77
CA GLY A 407 25.40 2.91 -34.25
C GLY A 407 24.22 1.95 -34.09
N LEU A 408 24.33 0.94 -33.22
CA LEU A 408 23.23 0.05 -32.89
C LEU A 408 22.62 0.44 -31.55
N LYS A 409 21.29 0.57 -31.50
CA LYS A 409 20.55 0.87 -30.28
C LYS A 409 19.68 -0.32 -29.86
N GLU A 410 19.66 -0.59 -28.58
CA GLU A 410 18.76 -1.56 -27.99
C GLU A 410 17.32 -1.09 -28.05
N ASN A 411 16.42 -1.96 -28.49
CA ASN A 411 14.99 -1.75 -28.47
C ASN A 411 14.39 -2.62 -27.36
N THR A 412 13.93 -1.98 -26.27
CA THR A 412 13.48 -2.65 -25.05
C THR A 412 11.99 -2.99 -25.05
N GLN A 413 11.28 -2.86 -26.17
CA GLN A 413 9.82 -3.06 -26.21
C GLN A 413 9.34 -4.50 -25.97
N SER A 414 10.23 -5.50 -25.96
CA SER A 414 9.83 -6.92 -25.88
C SER A 414 10.27 -7.70 -24.63
N GLY A 415 10.72 -7.03 -23.58
CA GLY A 415 10.89 -7.62 -22.22
C GLY A 415 11.95 -8.70 -22.04
N VAL A 416 12.17 -9.63 -22.95
CA VAL A 416 13.12 -10.76 -22.82
C VAL A 416 14.21 -10.71 -23.88
N ASP A 417 13.87 -10.44 -25.13
CA ASP A 417 14.83 -10.38 -26.21
C ASP A 417 15.43 -8.99 -26.38
N CYS A 418 16.75 -8.87 -26.36
CA CYS A 418 17.45 -7.64 -26.68
C CYS A 418 17.56 -7.49 -28.20
N TRP A 419 16.67 -6.72 -28.77
CA TRP A 419 16.67 -6.41 -30.20
C TRP A 419 17.46 -5.13 -30.43
N LEU A 420 18.22 -5.13 -31.53
CA LEU A 420 19.04 -3.99 -31.91
C LEU A 420 18.49 -3.35 -33.17
N GLY A 421 18.29 -2.05 -33.12
CA GLY A 421 17.95 -1.23 -34.27
C GLY A 421 19.07 -0.30 -34.65
N PHE A 422 19.12 0.14 -35.92
CA PHE A 422 20.08 1.17 -36.33
C PHE A 422 19.71 2.54 -35.74
N ASP A 423 20.69 3.25 -35.20
CA ASP A 423 20.48 4.58 -34.64
C ASP A 423 20.10 5.59 -35.76
N SER A 424 18.87 6.08 -35.71
CA SER A 424 18.41 7.14 -36.63
C SER A 424 18.98 8.52 -36.33
N GLY A 425 19.65 8.69 -35.17
CA GLY A 425 20.10 9.99 -34.64
C GLY A 425 21.47 10.47 -35.15
N GLN A 426 22.26 9.63 -35.84
CA GLN A 426 23.58 10.05 -36.36
C GLN A 426 23.56 10.57 -37.82
N VAL A 427 22.41 10.60 -38.43
CA VAL A 427 22.26 11.31 -39.72
C VAL A 427 21.88 12.75 -39.46
N GLN A 428 22.86 13.59 -39.04
CA GLN A 428 22.69 15.02 -39.09
C GLN A 428 22.47 15.48 -40.53
N SER A 429 21.24 15.94 -40.75
CA SER A 429 20.87 17.01 -41.69
C SER A 429 21.62 17.07 -43.04
N VAL A 430 21.31 16.15 -43.92
CA VAL A 430 21.17 16.45 -45.31
C VAL A 430 19.73 16.15 -45.70
N PRO A 431 18.91 17.13 -46.09
CA PRO A 431 17.46 17.01 -46.21
C PRO A 431 16.95 16.02 -47.28
N ASP A 432 17.78 15.40 -48.09
CA ASP A 432 17.35 14.67 -49.28
C ASP A 432 17.93 13.27 -49.51
N VAL A 433 18.61 12.68 -48.53
CA VAL A 433 19.06 11.27 -48.66
C VAL A 433 18.44 10.45 -47.55
N ARG A 434 17.27 9.86 -47.77
CA ARG A 434 16.87 8.64 -47.07
C ARG A 434 17.94 7.60 -47.41
N VAL A 435 18.91 7.38 -46.49
CA VAL A 435 19.74 6.17 -46.53
C VAL A 435 18.76 5.01 -46.37
N ASP A 436 18.54 4.28 -47.43
CA ASP A 436 17.59 3.17 -47.46
C ASP A 436 17.99 2.17 -46.36
N GLU A 437 17.03 1.58 -45.71
CA GLU A 437 17.26 0.55 -44.68
C GLU A 437 18.15 -0.57 -45.21
N ILE A 438 18.03 -0.90 -46.48
CA ILE A 438 18.85 -1.85 -47.21
C ILE A 438 20.34 -1.44 -47.24
N ASP A 439 20.66 -0.18 -47.44
CA ASP A 439 22.05 0.29 -47.45
C ASP A 439 22.67 0.23 -46.04
N ARG A 440 21.89 0.47 -44.99
CA ARG A 440 22.35 0.27 -43.61
C ARG A 440 22.65 -1.19 -43.31
N TRP A 441 21.81 -2.12 -43.74
CA TRP A 441 22.06 -3.55 -43.63
C TRP A 441 23.30 -3.96 -44.42
N ARG A 442 23.47 -3.43 -45.64
CA ARG A 442 24.65 -3.70 -46.46
C ARG A 442 25.96 -3.26 -45.79
N LEU A 443 25.96 -2.03 -45.24
CA LEU A 443 27.12 -1.48 -44.52
C LEU A 443 27.43 -2.30 -43.27
N PHE A 444 26.38 -2.64 -42.50
CA PHE A 444 26.49 -3.46 -41.30
C PHE A 444 27.13 -4.83 -41.61
N LEU A 445 26.61 -5.53 -42.60
CA LEU A 445 27.11 -6.88 -42.97
C LEU A 445 28.52 -6.81 -43.55
N LYS A 446 28.85 -5.77 -44.35
CA LYS A 446 30.11 -5.68 -45.08
C LYS A 446 31.24 -5.13 -44.20
N GLU A 447 30.95 -4.18 -43.32
CA GLU A 447 31.96 -3.47 -42.54
C GLU A 447 31.92 -3.81 -41.05
N THR A 448 30.72 -3.77 -40.41
CA THR A 448 30.61 -3.95 -38.96
C THR A 448 30.76 -5.42 -38.55
N VAL A 449 30.11 -6.32 -39.23
CA VAL A 449 30.18 -7.76 -38.89
C VAL A 449 31.61 -8.32 -38.94
N PRO A 450 32.48 -8.02 -39.97
CA PRO A 450 33.88 -8.43 -39.95
C PRO A 450 34.69 -7.88 -38.79
N LEU A 451 34.45 -6.63 -38.40
CA LEU A 451 35.10 -6.01 -37.24
C LEU A 451 34.73 -6.73 -35.96
N LEU A 452 33.44 -6.97 -35.75
CA LEU A 452 32.96 -7.68 -34.57
C LEU A 452 33.53 -9.12 -34.50
N LYS A 453 33.58 -9.81 -35.62
CA LYS A 453 34.21 -11.16 -35.68
C LYS A 453 35.70 -11.11 -35.32
N ALA A 454 36.42 -10.08 -35.78
CA ALA A 454 37.85 -9.90 -35.44
C ALA A 454 38.02 -9.61 -33.92
N ASP A 455 37.04 -8.95 -33.28
CA ASP A 455 36.99 -8.68 -31.85
C ASP A 455 36.44 -9.85 -31.01
N GLY A 456 36.26 -11.03 -31.61
CA GLY A 456 35.87 -12.26 -30.91
C GLY A 456 34.35 -12.46 -30.73
N TRP A 457 33.51 -11.67 -31.43
CA TRP A 457 32.07 -11.89 -31.46
C TRP A 457 31.67 -13.11 -32.27
N LEU A 458 30.69 -13.85 -31.74
CA LEU A 458 29.99 -14.87 -32.52
C LEU A 458 28.87 -14.21 -33.31
N ILE A 459 28.76 -14.56 -34.58
CA ILE A 459 27.72 -14.06 -35.47
C ILE A 459 27.01 -15.24 -36.10
N GLU A 460 25.77 -15.43 -35.77
CA GLU A 460 24.88 -16.44 -36.34
C GLU A 460 23.87 -15.76 -37.28
N VAL A 461 23.81 -16.25 -38.50
CA VAL A 461 22.87 -15.77 -39.53
C VAL A 461 21.89 -16.90 -39.79
N SER A 462 20.61 -16.62 -39.56
CA SER A 462 19.56 -17.60 -39.85
C SER A 462 19.51 -17.94 -41.31
N PRO A 463 19.26 -19.23 -41.67
CA PRO A 463 19.04 -19.64 -43.08
C PRO A 463 17.91 -18.85 -43.77
N ASP A 464 16.94 -18.38 -43.01
CA ASP A 464 15.80 -17.59 -43.51
C ASP A 464 16.15 -16.11 -43.75
N PHE A 465 17.36 -15.68 -43.35
CA PHE A 465 17.79 -14.31 -43.57
C PHE A 465 18.15 -14.11 -45.03
N SER A 466 17.37 -13.30 -45.76
CA SER A 466 17.63 -12.99 -47.16
C SER A 466 17.45 -11.49 -47.41
N LEU A 467 18.55 -10.81 -47.72
CA LEU A 467 18.50 -9.45 -48.26
C LEU A 467 18.36 -9.53 -49.76
N THR A 468 17.18 -9.20 -50.29
CA THR A 468 17.00 -9.08 -51.72
C THR A 468 17.48 -7.71 -52.15
N PHE A 469 18.54 -7.64 -52.93
CA PHE A 469 19.02 -6.44 -53.58
C PHE A 469 18.29 -6.32 -54.92
N VAL A 470 17.40 -5.34 -55.04
CA VAL A 470 16.80 -4.98 -56.34
C VAL A 470 17.71 -3.99 -57.04
#